data_3ba6a2da4261e8cdba39ccfd79548d88
#
_entry.id   3ba6a2da4261e8cdba39ccfd79548d88
#
_cell.length_a   1.000
_cell.length_b   1.000
_cell.length_c   1.000
_cell.angle_alpha   90.00
_cell.angle_beta   90.00
_cell.angle_gamma   90.00
#
_symmetry.space_group_name_H-M   'P 1'
#
loop_
_entity.id
_entity.type
_entity.pdbx_description
1 polymer ?
#
loop_
_entity_poly.entity_id
_entity_poly.type
_entity_poly.pdbx_seq_one_letter_code
_entity_poly.pdbx_strand_id
1 'polypeptide(L)'
;MKKILFALISTLAITLFFSCTKKVEEKEITLVMAEVNPAETIAGQMDQAFKQKVEELSQGKIKIDLQCSGILGDIDTLMTMATKGGSSVHILRLSAQSFAPYGCEKTLMLTIPYTFSNKEHFWRFANSDTADEILNEPLEHGLGVKGLFFGEEGFRHFFSTKKIVKVEDFAGLKVRGTNDKAMQGLIAGVKATSVPVNFADLYVAIQTGVIDVAEQPIANYLANHFNAVAPYMIFDGHTLGIMITAITKECWDSLTEKQQNILIEAGKYASEFSRKLSQTEEDKVKAQLLAEGATLTNVDDVTPWQKACASVIEEGAKADPLLYQAILNYAKSDTQPPRKKAVSK
;
A
#
# COMPACT_ATOMS: atom_id res chain seq x y z
N MET A 1 69.19 -2.32 71.36
CA MET A 1 69.30 -1.92 69.96
C MET A 1 68.07 -2.49 69.19
N LYS A 2 67.04 -1.70 69.07
CA LYS A 2 65.76 -2.15 68.57
C LYS A 2 65.60 -1.57 67.11
N LYS A 3 65.46 -2.44 66.14
CA LYS A 3 65.12 -2.09 64.75
C LYS A 3 63.60 -2.06 64.69
N ILE A 4 63.05 -0.91 64.44
CA ILE A 4 61.64 -0.67 64.17
C ILE A 4 61.41 -0.78 62.64
N LEU A 5 60.65 -1.84 62.30
CA LEU A 5 60.22 -2.10 60.92
C LEU A 5 58.97 -1.31 60.64
N PHE A 6 59.07 -0.29 59.78
CA PHE A 6 57.91 0.46 59.27
C PHE A 6 57.27 -0.33 58.13
N ALA A 7 56.08 -0.84 58.32
CA ALA A 7 55.27 -1.42 57.28
C ALA A 7 54.44 -0.29 56.63
N LEU A 8 54.75 0.03 55.38
CA LEU A 8 53.92 0.89 54.55
C LEU A 8 52.72 0.11 54.02
N ILE A 9 51.54 0.37 54.53
CA ILE A 9 50.28 -0.11 53.96
C ILE A 9 49.92 0.84 52.79
N SER A 10 50.14 0.36 51.55
CA SER A 10 49.65 1.01 50.35
C SER A 10 48.16 0.71 50.21
N THR A 11 47.31 1.64 50.59
CA THR A 11 45.86 1.58 50.32
C THR A 11 45.62 1.95 48.86
N LEU A 12 45.46 0.96 47.97
CA LEU A 12 45.06 1.11 46.59
C LEU A 12 43.56 1.44 46.57
N ALA A 13 43.24 2.74 46.47
CA ALA A 13 41.88 3.22 46.26
C ALA A 13 41.45 2.84 44.83
N ILE A 14 40.75 1.75 44.64
CA ILE A 14 40.04 1.41 43.40
C ILE A 14 38.83 2.35 43.30
N THR A 15 39.00 3.47 42.60
CA THR A 15 37.91 4.34 42.19
C THR A 15 37.17 3.60 41.05
N LEU A 16 36.11 2.89 41.41
CA LEU A 16 35.08 2.42 40.49
C LEU A 16 34.42 3.65 39.83
N PHE A 17 34.90 4.04 38.68
CA PHE A 17 34.13 4.92 37.81
C PHE A 17 32.88 4.17 37.37
N PHE A 18 31.81 4.27 38.15
CA PHE A 18 30.47 4.04 37.63
C PHE A 18 30.22 5.16 36.63
N SER A 19 30.56 4.90 35.36
CA SER A 19 30.09 5.69 34.24
C SER A 19 28.58 5.52 34.19
N CYS A 20 27.88 6.39 34.90
CA CYS A 20 26.44 6.53 34.80
C CYS A 20 26.19 7.17 33.44
N THR A 21 26.21 6.37 32.36
CA THR A 21 25.62 6.79 31.11
C THR A 21 24.17 7.07 31.42
N LYS A 22 23.83 8.36 31.58
CA LYS A 22 22.42 8.80 31.57
C LYS A 22 21.82 8.18 30.31
N LYS A 23 21.02 7.13 30.48
CA LYS A 23 20.14 6.65 29.43
C LYS A 23 19.31 7.87 29.07
N VAL A 24 19.58 8.48 27.91
CA VAL A 24 18.71 9.53 27.37
C VAL A 24 17.37 8.83 27.21
N GLU A 25 16.43 9.19 28.05
CA GLU A 25 15.09 8.62 28.04
C GLU A 25 14.47 9.06 26.73
N GLU A 26 14.34 8.12 25.79
CA GLU A 26 13.72 8.42 24.47
C GLU A 26 12.29 8.88 24.76
N LYS A 27 12.00 10.12 24.33
CA LYS A 27 10.67 10.71 24.47
C LYS A 27 9.66 9.86 23.70
N GLU A 28 8.52 9.58 24.32
CA GLU A 28 7.40 8.95 23.63
C GLU A 28 6.89 9.88 22.52
N ILE A 29 6.62 9.29 21.36
CA ILE A 29 6.04 9.99 20.21
C ILE A 29 4.79 9.24 19.76
N THR A 30 3.81 9.98 19.26
CA THR A 30 2.61 9.42 18.63
C THR A 30 2.57 9.87 17.18
N LEU A 31 2.46 8.90 16.26
CA LEU A 31 2.34 9.12 14.83
C LEU A 31 0.91 8.83 14.41
N VAL A 32 0.23 9.81 13.84
CA VAL A 32 -1.12 9.65 13.31
C VAL A 32 -1.04 8.98 11.94
N MET A 33 -1.76 7.88 11.76
CA MET A 33 -1.83 7.12 10.52
C MET A 33 -3.26 7.12 9.97
N ALA A 34 -3.40 7.46 8.70
CA ALA A 34 -4.67 7.54 8.00
C ALA A 34 -4.88 6.35 7.04
N GLU A 35 -6.08 5.75 7.12
CA GLU A 35 -6.57 4.70 6.25
C GLU A 35 -8.01 5.04 5.80
N VAL A 36 -8.26 4.98 4.47
CA VAL A 36 -9.59 5.30 3.92
C VAL A 36 -10.56 4.13 3.99
N ASN A 37 -10.06 2.90 4.05
CA ASN A 37 -10.90 1.70 4.15
C ASN A 37 -11.25 1.36 5.60
N PRO A 38 -12.30 0.55 5.80
CA PRO A 38 -12.60 -0.06 7.10
C PRO A 38 -11.48 -0.95 7.64
N ALA A 39 -11.41 -1.07 8.96
CA ALA A 39 -10.36 -1.83 9.65
C ALA A 39 -10.37 -3.34 9.32
N GLU A 40 -11.49 -3.87 8.87
CA GLU A 40 -11.70 -5.28 8.50
C GLU A 40 -11.10 -5.64 7.14
N THR A 41 -10.78 -4.66 6.30
CA THR A 41 -10.16 -4.90 5.00
C THR A 41 -8.73 -5.41 5.16
N ILE A 42 -8.17 -6.02 4.11
CA ILE A 42 -6.75 -6.42 4.11
C ILE A 42 -5.85 -5.24 4.42
N ALA A 43 -6.18 -4.05 3.88
CA ALA A 43 -5.47 -2.81 4.15
C ALA A 43 -5.51 -2.42 5.64
N GLY A 44 -6.71 -2.35 6.22
CA GLY A 44 -6.87 -1.99 7.63
C GLY A 44 -6.19 -3.01 8.57
N GLN A 45 -6.26 -4.31 8.26
CA GLN A 45 -5.57 -5.34 9.03
C GLN A 45 -4.04 -5.26 8.89
N MET A 46 -3.52 -4.92 7.69
CA MET A 46 -2.10 -4.66 7.47
C MET A 46 -1.63 -3.48 8.32
N ASP A 47 -2.40 -2.39 8.36
CA ASP A 47 -2.08 -1.20 9.15
C ASP A 47 -2.12 -1.47 10.66
N GLN A 48 -3.06 -2.31 11.11
CA GLN A 48 -3.07 -2.83 12.49
C GLN A 48 -1.82 -3.63 12.82
N ALA A 49 -1.39 -4.52 11.91
CA ALA A 49 -0.17 -5.31 12.07
C ALA A 49 1.08 -4.42 12.12
N PHE A 50 1.13 -3.39 11.26
CA PHE A 50 2.18 -2.37 11.28
C PHE A 50 2.22 -1.64 12.63
N LYS A 51 1.08 -1.10 13.09
CA LYS A 51 0.93 -0.45 14.38
C LYS A 51 1.46 -1.30 15.51
N GLN A 52 0.94 -2.52 15.63
CA GLN A 52 1.34 -3.46 16.70
C GLN A 52 2.84 -3.73 16.67
N LYS A 53 3.43 -3.90 15.48
CA LYS A 53 4.86 -4.18 15.34
C LYS A 53 5.74 -2.99 15.65
N VAL A 54 5.33 -1.77 15.31
CA VAL A 54 6.02 -0.53 15.70
C VAL A 54 6.02 -0.38 17.21
N GLU A 55 4.87 -0.56 17.86
CA GLU A 55 4.73 -0.44 19.31
C GLU A 55 5.55 -1.51 20.05
N GLU A 56 5.57 -2.75 19.53
CA GLU A 56 6.40 -3.85 20.04
C GLU A 56 7.90 -3.51 19.96
N LEU A 57 8.39 -3.20 18.75
CA LEU A 57 9.81 -2.96 18.51
C LEU A 57 10.35 -1.72 19.24
N SER A 58 9.50 -0.71 19.41
CA SER A 58 9.84 0.51 20.14
C SER A 58 9.65 0.38 21.67
N GLN A 59 9.16 -0.75 22.14
CA GLN A 59 8.78 -0.95 23.56
C GLN A 59 7.80 0.14 24.04
N GLY A 60 6.84 0.52 23.17
CA GLY A 60 5.83 1.54 23.43
C GLY A 60 6.33 2.99 23.33
N LYS A 61 7.58 3.22 22.89
CA LYS A 61 8.12 4.59 22.72
C LYS A 61 7.60 5.27 21.45
N ILE A 62 7.19 4.50 20.46
CA ILE A 62 6.48 4.99 19.27
C ILE A 62 5.08 4.39 19.32
N LYS A 63 4.06 5.24 19.33
CA LYS A 63 2.65 4.85 19.25
C LYS A 63 2.10 5.23 17.89
N ILE A 64 1.28 4.37 17.30
CA ILE A 64 0.56 4.67 16.06
C ILE A 64 -0.91 4.92 16.42
N ASP A 65 -1.38 6.14 16.17
CA ASP A 65 -2.80 6.48 16.23
C ASP A 65 -3.42 6.21 14.85
N LEU A 66 -3.92 4.98 14.67
CA LEU A 66 -4.49 4.53 13.41
C LEU A 66 -5.96 4.94 13.31
N GLN A 67 -6.29 5.70 12.26
CA GLN A 67 -7.62 6.20 11.96
C GLN A 67 -8.10 5.60 10.62
N CYS A 68 -8.99 4.61 10.70
CA CYS A 68 -9.58 3.92 9.55
C CYS A 68 -10.88 4.60 9.07
N SER A 69 -11.46 4.09 7.98
CA SER A 69 -12.76 4.48 7.42
C SER A 69 -12.84 5.94 6.96
N GLY A 70 -11.71 6.51 6.52
CA GLY A 70 -11.67 7.87 5.99
C GLY A 70 -11.98 8.98 7.01
N ILE A 71 -11.87 8.71 8.32
CA ILE A 71 -12.18 9.68 9.38
C ILE A 71 -11.35 10.97 9.24
N LEU A 72 -10.11 10.87 8.74
CA LEU A 72 -9.22 12.02 8.55
C LEU A 72 -9.36 12.68 7.18
N GLY A 73 -10.22 12.18 6.32
CA GLY A 73 -10.49 12.69 4.99
C GLY A 73 -10.42 11.62 3.91
N ASP A 74 -10.81 12.01 2.70
CA ASP A 74 -10.65 11.21 1.49
C ASP A 74 -9.20 11.24 0.97
N ILE A 75 -8.93 10.47 -0.10
CA ILE A 75 -7.60 10.35 -0.71
C ILE A 75 -7.02 11.72 -1.09
N ASP A 76 -7.81 12.60 -1.73
CA ASP A 76 -7.34 13.90 -2.20
C ASP A 76 -7.03 14.84 -1.02
N THR A 77 -7.84 14.78 0.02
CA THR A 77 -7.62 15.51 1.28
C THR A 77 -6.33 15.04 1.94
N LEU A 78 -6.13 13.74 2.10
CA LEU A 78 -4.94 13.16 2.72
C LEU A 78 -3.67 13.50 1.94
N MET A 79 -3.69 13.38 0.61
CA MET A 79 -2.57 13.76 -0.24
C MET A 79 -2.27 15.27 -0.14
N THR A 80 -3.31 16.10 -0.12
CA THR A 80 -3.14 17.55 0.07
C THR A 80 -2.50 17.88 1.41
N MET A 81 -2.95 17.25 2.49
CA MET A 81 -2.38 17.44 3.83
C MET A 81 -0.92 16.99 3.88
N ALA A 82 -0.60 15.83 3.33
CA ALA A 82 0.75 15.28 3.35
C ALA A 82 1.76 16.10 2.52
N THR A 83 1.31 16.71 1.42
CA THR A 83 2.19 17.44 0.49
C THR A 83 2.42 18.90 0.88
N LYS A 84 1.52 19.51 1.65
CA LYS A 84 1.64 20.93 2.05
C LYS A 84 2.57 21.21 3.23
N GLY A 85 3.00 20.18 3.94
CA GLY A 85 3.75 20.30 5.19
C GLY A 85 2.89 20.74 6.39
N GLY A 86 3.43 20.56 7.61
CA GLY A 86 2.72 20.89 8.85
C GLY A 86 1.48 20.03 9.11
N SER A 87 1.39 18.86 8.48
CA SER A 87 0.25 17.96 8.58
C SER A 87 0.16 17.31 9.97
N SER A 88 -1.06 17.19 10.49
CA SER A 88 -1.34 16.32 11.64
C SER A 88 -1.33 14.83 11.29
N VAL A 89 -1.39 14.48 10.01
CA VAL A 89 -1.26 13.11 9.50
C VAL A 89 0.20 12.88 9.15
N HIS A 90 0.81 11.88 9.80
CA HIS A 90 2.22 11.54 9.64
C HIS A 90 2.43 10.39 8.65
N ILE A 91 1.54 9.41 8.69
CA ILE A 91 1.60 8.20 7.86
C ILE A 91 0.26 8.04 7.13
N LEU A 92 0.32 7.65 5.87
CA LEU A 92 -0.87 7.37 5.06
C LEU A 92 -0.67 6.06 4.29
N ARG A 93 -1.71 5.22 4.27
CA ARG A 93 -1.76 4.06 3.39
C ARG A 93 -2.69 4.40 2.22
N LEU A 94 -2.18 4.29 1.01
CA LEU A 94 -2.90 4.59 -0.22
C LEU A 94 -2.70 3.48 -1.25
N SER A 95 -3.61 3.39 -2.22
CA SER A 95 -3.39 2.60 -3.42
C SER A 95 -2.27 3.24 -4.27
N ALA A 96 -1.45 2.44 -4.94
CA ALA A 96 -0.39 2.93 -5.81
C ALA A 96 -0.91 3.92 -6.87
N GLN A 97 -2.11 3.68 -7.41
CA GLN A 97 -2.76 4.58 -8.37
C GLN A 97 -3.01 6.00 -7.84
N SER A 98 -3.10 6.18 -6.52
CA SER A 98 -3.35 7.49 -5.91
C SER A 98 -2.20 8.47 -6.06
N PHE A 99 -1.00 8.00 -6.39
CA PHE A 99 0.19 8.83 -6.62
C PHE A 99 0.32 9.31 -8.08
N ALA A 100 -0.35 8.65 -9.02
CA ALA A 100 -0.26 8.97 -10.45
C ALA A 100 -0.68 10.42 -10.81
N PRO A 101 -1.76 11.01 -10.24
CA PRO A 101 -2.15 12.39 -10.51
C PRO A 101 -1.10 13.42 -10.09
N TYR A 102 -0.14 13.03 -9.27
CA TYR A 102 0.93 13.87 -8.74
C TYR A 102 2.26 13.70 -9.48
N GLY A 103 2.25 13.08 -10.66
CA GLY A 103 3.42 12.93 -11.52
C GLY A 103 4.31 11.72 -11.20
N CYS A 104 3.87 10.80 -10.35
CA CYS A 104 4.59 9.56 -10.04
C CYS A 104 4.37 8.54 -11.16
N GLU A 105 5.13 8.67 -12.26
CA GLU A 105 4.97 7.82 -13.45
C GLU A 105 5.50 6.40 -13.26
N LYS A 106 6.55 6.21 -12.44
CA LYS A 106 7.05 4.88 -12.09
C LYS A 106 6.01 4.11 -11.26
N THR A 107 5.40 4.79 -10.29
CA THR A 107 4.31 4.23 -9.48
C THR A 107 3.09 3.89 -10.36
N LEU A 108 2.78 4.71 -11.37
CA LEU A 108 1.71 4.44 -12.34
C LEU A 108 1.92 3.13 -13.09
N MET A 109 3.17 2.74 -13.39
CA MET A 109 3.47 1.48 -14.09
C MET A 109 2.99 0.26 -13.33
N LEU A 110 2.92 0.32 -12.00
CA LEU A 110 2.40 -0.77 -11.17
C LEU A 110 0.90 -0.99 -11.37
N THR A 111 0.18 0.01 -11.88
CA THR A 111 -1.28 0.01 -12.06
C THR A 111 -1.72 -0.17 -13.52
N ILE A 112 -0.76 -0.26 -14.46
CA ILE A 112 -1.05 -0.61 -15.85
C ILE A 112 -1.76 -1.97 -15.87
N PRO A 113 -2.91 -2.10 -16.57
CA PRO A 113 -3.63 -3.36 -16.61
C PRO A 113 -2.77 -4.55 -17.02
N TYR A 114 -2.92 -5.66 -16.30
CA TYR A 114 -2.21 -6.94 -16.55
C TYR A 114 -0.69 -6.91 -16.43
N THR A 115 -0.10 -5.87 -15.78
CA THR A 115 1.35 -5.82 -15.51
C THR A 115 1.81 -7.02 -14.68
N PHE A 116 1.08 -7.35 -13.62
CA PHE A 116 1.39 -8.50 -12.78
C PHE A 116 0.53 -9.70 -13.15
N SER A 117 1.16 -10.79 -13.56
CA SER A 117 0.48 -12.02 -13.95
C SER A 117 -0.11 -12.82 -12.78
N ASN A 118 0.44 -12.64 -11.59
CA ASN A 118 -0.01 -13.23 -10.33
C ASN A 118 0.64 -12.51 -9.13
N LYS A 119 0.19 -12.86 -7.91
CA LYS A 119 0.71 -12.26 -6.66
C LYS A 119 2.21 -12.53 -6.47
N GLU A 120 2.70 -13.71 -6.84
CA GLU A 120 4.13 -14.05 -6.72
C GLU A 120 5.02 -13.20 -7.62
N HIS A 121 4.56 -12.83 -8.83
CA HIS A 121 5.24 -11.89 -9.70
C HIS A 121 5.44 -10.55 -8.99
N PHE A 122 4.37 -10.01 -8.40
CA PHE A 122 4.45 -8.77 -7.63
C PHE A 122 5.41 -8.88 -6.44
N TRP A 123 5.34 -9.96 -5.65
CA TRP A 123 6.18 -10.08 -4.47
C TRP A 123 7.67 -10.28 -4.78
N ARG A 124 7.99 -10.87 -5.94
CA ARG A 124 9.39 -10.87 -6.43
C ARG A 124 9.86 -9.46 -6.75
N PHE A 125 9.03 -8.67 -7.44
CA PHE A 125 9.30 -7.26 -7.71
C PHE A 125 9.39 -6.45 -6.40
N ALA A 126 8.41 -6.53 -5.52
CA ALA A 126 8.33 -5.75 -4.28
C ALA A 126 9.50 -5.98 -3.31
N ASN A 127 10.22 -7.10 -3.47
CA ASN A 127 11.43 -7.41 -2.71
C ASN A 127 12.74 -7.06 -3.45
N SER A 128 12.70 -6.23 -4.49
CA SER A 128 13.86 -5.84 -5.30
C SER A 128 14.31 -4.40 -5.05
N ASP A 129 15.53 -4.08 -5.48
CA ASP A 129 16.04 -2.70 -5.48
C ASP A 129 15.19 -1.77 -6.39
N THR A 130 14.60 -2.32 -7.47
CA THR A 130 13.69 -1.58 -8.36
C THR A 130 12.43 -1.09 -7.63
N ALA A 131 11.93 -1.89 -6.70
CA ALA A 131 10.77 -1.50 -5.87
C ALA A 131 11.11 -0.36 -4.92
N ASP A 132 12.34 -0.34 -4.38
CA ASP A 132 12.81 0.75 -3.52
C ASP A 132 12.91 2.09 -4.28
N GLU A 133 13.26 2.08 -5.57
CA GLU A 133 13.23 3.28 -6.43
C GLU A 133 11.81 3.84 -6.54
N ILE A 134 10.82 2.97 -6.75
CA ILE A 134 9.42 3.39 -6.86
C ILE A 134 8.88 3.91 -5.52
N LEU A 135 9.24 3.31 -4.39
CA LEU A 135 8.88 3.82 -3.07
C LEU A 135 9.47 5.22 -2.78
N ASN A 136 10.60 5.55 -3.37
CA ASN A 136 11.21 6.86 -3.23
C ASN A 136 10.69 7.90 -4.24
N GLU A 137 10.02 7.50 -5.31
CA GLU A 137 9.56 8.40 -6.37
C GLU A 137 8.74 9.59 -5.85
N PRO A 138 7.76 9.45 -4.92
CA PRO A 138 7.00 10.60 -4.43
C PRO A 138 7.88 11.65 -3.76
N LEU A 139 8.93 11.20 -3.06
CA LEU A 139 9.89 12.11 -2.43
C LEU A 139 10.78 12.80 -3.47
N GLU A 140 11.25 12.08 -4.48
CA GLU A 140 12.06 12.60 -5.58
C GLU A 140 11.31 13.65 -6.41
N HIS A 141 10.01 13.47 -6.58
CA HIS A 141 9.12 14.45 -7.23
C HIS A 141 8.70 15.63 -6.34
N GLY A 142 9.24 15.73 -5.13
CA GLY A 142 8.96 16.84 -4.24
C GLY A 142 7.57 16.82 -3.59
N LEU A 143 6.90 15.68 -3.58
CA LEU A 143 5.57 15.55 -2.95
C LEU A 143 5.63 15.58 -1.41
N GLY A 144 6.83 15.62 -0.83
CA GLY A 144 6.97 15.68 0.62
C GLY A 144 6.54 14.41 1.36
N VAL A 145 6.40 13.28 0.65
CA VAL A 145 6.11 11.96 1.22
C VAL A 145 7.10 10.93 0.72
N LYS A 146 7.46 9.98 1.59
CA LYS A 146 8.37 8.86 1.31
C LYS A 146 7.61 7.55 1.48
N GLY A 147 7.65 6.67 0.48
CA GLY A 147 7.15 5.31 0.63
C GLY A 147 8.00 4.51 1.63
N LEU A 148 7.33 3.78 2.50
CA LEU A 148 7.98 2.93 3.51
C LEU A 148 7.98 1.46 3.06
N PHE A 149 6.85 0.96 2.59
CA PHE A 149 6.70 -0.42 2.16
C PHE A 149 5.48 -0.61 1.27
N PHE A 150 5.50 -1.72 0.54
CA PHE A 150 4.36 -2.20 -0.25
C PHE A 150 3.52 -3.20 0.54
N GLY A 151 2.22 -3.24 0.21
CA GLY A 151 1.31 -4.32 0.51
C GLY A 151 0.50 -4.69 -0.72
N GLU A 152 -0.32 -5.74 -0.65
CA GLU A 152 -1.29 -6.06 -1.68
C GLU A 152 -2.60 -6.57 -1.06
N GLU A 153 -3.71 -6.30 -1.73
CA GLU A 153 -5.07 -6.60 -1.26
C GLU A 153 -5.85 -7.50 -2.22
N GLY A 154 -5.13 -8.23 -3.08
CA GLY A 154 -5.69 -9.08 -4.12
C GLY A 154 -5.89 -8.35 -5.44
N PHE A 155 -6.29 -9.13 -6.47
CA PHE A 155 -6.63 -8.53 -7.76
C PHE A 155 -7.90 -7.71 -7.68
N ARG A 156 -7.93 -6.65 -8.47
CA ARG A 156 -9.08 -5.76 -8.64
C ARG A 156 -9.96 -6.29 -9.76
N HIS A 157 -11.25 -6.22 -9.53
CA HIS A 157 -12.28 -6.80 -10.38
C HIS A 157 -13.43 -5.81 -10.55
N PHE A 158 -14.05 -5.79 -11.71
CA PHE A 158 -15.24 -4.98 -11.90
C PHE A 158 -16.45 -5.57 -11.17
N PHE A 159 -17.25 -4.69 -10.58
CA PHE A 159 -18.56 -5.03 -10.03
C PHE A 159 -19.60 -4.02 -10.52
N SER A 160 -20.86 -4.43 -10.61
CA SER A 160 -21.86 -3.68 -11.36
C SER A 160 -23.29 -3.91 -10.88
N THR A 161 -24.17 -2.97 -11.23
CA THR A 161 -25.62 -3.06 -11.03
C THR A 161 -26.29 -4.01 -12.04
N LYS A 162 -25.60 -4.36 -13.13
CA LYS A 162 -26.07 -5.25 -14.20
C LYS A 162 -25.07 -6.38 -14.42
N LYS A 163 -25.55 -7.55 -14.79
CA LYS A 163 -24.68 -8.68 -15.08
C LYS A 163 -23.78 -8.41 -16.29
N ILE A 164 -22.47 -8.54 -16.07
CA ILE A 164 -21.42 -8.43 -17.09
C ILE A 164 -20.76 -9.81 -17.20
N VAL A 165 -20.57 -10.31 -18.41
CA VAL A 165 -19.92 -11.62 -18.67
C VAL A 165 -18.77 -11.52 -19.68
N LYS A 166 -18.70 -10.44 -20.46
CA LYS A 166 -17.69 -10.19 -21.49
C LYS A 166 -17.42 -8.70 -21.67
N VAL A 167 -16.34 -8.37 -22.36
CA VAL A 167 -15.88 -6.98 -22.56
C VAL A 167 -16.94 -6.12 -23.26
N GLU A 168 -17.67 -6.68 -24.23
CA GLU A 168 -18.68 -5.95 -25.01
C GLU A 168 -19.86 -5.49 -24.14
N ASP A 169 -20.11 -6.12 -23.00
CA ASP A 169 -21.21 -5.78 -22.10
C ASP A 169 -20.98 -4.43 -21.38
N PHE A 170 -19.76 -3.88 -21.44
CA PHE A 170 -19.44 -2.56 -20.89
C PHE A 170 -19.89 -1.41 -21.78
N ALA A 171 -20.18 -1.65 -23.05
CA ALA A 171 -20.46 -0.58 -24.00
C ALA A 171 -21.63 0.31 -23.52
N GLY A 172 -21.33 1.59 -23.32
CA GLY A 172 -22.28 2.60 -22.88
C GLY A 172 -22.59 2.60 -21.37
N LEU A 173 -21.97 1.70 -20.57
CA LEU A 173 -22.08 1.78 -19.12
C LEU A 173 -21.26 2.93 -18.56
N LYS A 174 -21.71 3.49 -17.45
CA LYS A 174 -21.01 4.51 -16.67
C LYS A 174 -20.14 3.81 -15.64
N VAL A 175 -18.82 3.91 -15.78
CA VAL A 175 -17.83 3.31 -14.89
C VAL A 175 -17.20 4.39 -14.03
N ARG A 176 -17.06 4.11 -12.72
CA ARG A 176 -16.29 4.97 -11.86
C ARG A 176 -14.89 5.17 -12.40
N GLY A 177 -14.54 6.41 -12.69
CA GLY A 177 -13.20 6.82 -13.06
C GLY A 177 -12.45 7.44 -11.89
N THR A 178 -11.15 7.22 -11.87
CA THR A 178 -10.18 7.94 -11.05
C THR A 178 -9.37 8.90 -11.94
N ASN A 179 -8.70 9.87 -11.32
CA ASN A 179 -7.93 10.87 -12.10
C ASN A 179 -6.53 10.33 -12.45
N ASP A 180 -6.46 9.10 -12.97
CA ASP A 180 -5.23 8.48 -13.46
C ASP A 180 -5.40 7.92 -14.87
N LYS A 181 -4.33 7.97 -15.66
CA LYS A 181 -4.33 7.58 -17.07
C LYS A 181 -4.59 6.09 -17.27
N ALA A 182 -4.13 5.24 -16.35
CA ALA A 182 -4.28 3.78 -16.46
C ALA A 182 -5.76 3.39 -16.34
N MET A 183 -6.47 3.90 -15.32
CA MET A 183 -7.90 3.66 -15.15
C MET A 183 -8.72 4.26 -16.29
N GLN A 184 -8.43 5.49 -16.70
CA GLN A 184 -9.14 6.11 -17.82
C GLN A 184 -8.95 5.34 -19.12
N GLY A 185 -7.73 4.86 -19.39
CA GLY A 185 -7.43 4.03 -20.55
C GLY A 185 -8.10 2.65 -20.48
N LEU A 186 -8.17 2.02 -19.31
CA LEU A 186 -8.91 0.79 -19.07
C LEU A 186 -10.41 0.97 -19.40
N ILE A 187 -11.03 2.03 -18.86
CA ILE A 187 -12.45 2.33 -19.09
C ILE A 187 -12.73 2.62 -20.59
N ALA A 188 -11.86 3.39 -21.22
CA ALA A 188 -11.96 3.64 -22.66
C ALA A 188 -11.80 2.37 -23.49
N GLY A 189 -10.87 1.50 -23.11
CA GLY A 189 -10.61 0.21 -23.77
C GLY A 189 -11.82 -0.71 -23.78
N VAL A 190 -12.57 -0.79 -22.69
CA VAL A 190 -13.83 -1.55 -22.62
C VAL A 190 -15.03 -0.80 -23.21
N LYS A 191 -14.82 0.38 -23.82
CA LYS A 191 -15.86 1.23 -24.46
C LYS A 191 -16.94 1.72 -23.50
N ALA A 192 -16.59 1.92 -22.25
CA ALA A 192 -17.45 2.53 -21.25
C ALA A 192 -17.23 4.03 -21.12
N THR A 193 -18.10 4.70 -20.37
CA THR A 193 -18.00 6.14 -20.07
C THR A 193 -17.42 6.30 -18.67
N SER A 194 -16.30 7.02 -18.55
CA SER A 194 -15.71 7.34 -17.25
C SER A 194 -16.50 8.46 -16.56
N VAL A 195 -16.87 8.22 -15.30
CA VAL A 195 -17.53 9.20 -14.43
C VAL A 195 -16.67 9.36 -13.16
N PRO A 196 -16.12 10.56 -12.90
CA PRO A 196 -15.31 10.77 -11.72
C PRO A 196 -16.18 10.73 -10.45
N VAL A 197 -15.81 9.85 -9.50
CA VAL A 197 -16.51 9.71 -8.22
C VAL A 197 -15.46 9.44 -7.15
N ASN A 198 -15.46 10.22 -6.07
CA ASN A 198 -14.62 9.98 -4.91
C ASN A 198 -14.98 8.66 -4.24
N PHE A 199 -14.00 8.02 -3.61
CA PHE A 199 -14.23 6.72 -2.95
C PHE A 199 -15.30 6.81 -1.85
N ALA A 200 -15.32 7.89 -1.07
CA ALA A 200 -16.30 8.11 -0.01
C ALA A 200 -17.76 8.16 -0.52
N ASP A 201 -17.95 8.61 -1.77
CA ASP A 201 -19.27 8.78 -2.40
C ASP A 201 -19.70 7.54 -3.21
N LEU A 202 -18.83 6.54 -3.33
CA LEU A 202 -19.00 5.42 -4.26
C LEU A 202 -20.28 4.63 -4.04
N TYR A 203 -20.59 4.28 -2.80
CA TYR A 203 -21.81 3.54 -2.47
C TYR A 203 -23.07 4.28 -2.93
N VAL A 204 -23.18 5.57 -2.60
CA VAL A 204 -24.31 6.42 -2.95
C VAL A 204 -24.40 6.65 -4.48
N ALA A 205 -23.26 6.82 -5.14
CA ALA A 205 -23.21 7.01 -6.61
C ALA A 205 -23.73 5.77 -7.35
N ILE A 206 -23.45 4.57 -6.87
CA ILE A 206 -24.00 3.32 -7.41
C ILE A 206 -25.50 3.22 -7.09
N GLN A 207 -25.87 3.41 -5.82
CA GLN A 207 -27.26 3.30 -5.36
C GLN A 207 -28.20 4.24 -6.11
N THR A 208 -27.73 5.44 -6.43
CA THR A 208 -28.54 6.47 -7.14
C THR A 208 -28.43 6.39 -8.67
N GLY A 209 -27.63 5.45 -9.21
CA GLY A 209 -27.46 5.27 -10.65
C GLY A 209 -26.62 6.37 -11.33
N VAL A 210 -25.83 7.11 -10.58
CA VAL A 210 -24.80 8.03 -11.14
C VAL A 210 -23.77 7.23 -11.93
N ILE A 211 -23.40 6.05 -11.43
CA ILE A 211 -22.56 5.05 -12.09
C ILE A 211 -23.23 3.68 -12.11
N ASP A 212 -22.88 2.85 -13.09
CA ASP A 212 -23.34 1.46 -13.23
C ASP A 212 -22.30 0.45 -12.73
N VAL A 213 -21.01 0.81 -12.81
CA VAL A 213 -19.87 -0.09 -12.60
C VAL A 213 -18.78 0.61 -11.79
N ALA A 214 -18.15 -0.15 -10.92
CA ALA A 214 -16.89 0.24 -10.29
C ALA A 214 -15.97 -0.98 -10.18
N GLU A 215 -14.77 -0.81 -9.61
CA GLU A 215 -13.81 -1.88 -9.46
C GLU A 215 -13.17 -1.83 -8.07
N GLN A 216 -12.94 -3.00 -7.47
CA GLN A 216 -12.27 -3.17 -6.19
C GLN A 216 -11.69 -4.58 -6.05
N PRO A 217 -10.74 -4.79 -5.14
CA PRO A 217 -10.46 -6.12 -4.62
C PRO A 217 -11.69 -6.70 -3.92
N ILE A 218 -11.83 -8.01 -3.96
CA ILE A 218 -13.04 -8.69 -3.46
C ILE A 218 -13.29 -8.42 -1.96
N ALA A 219 -12.23 -8.32 -1.15
CA ALA A 219 -12.35 -8.03 0.27
C ALA A 219 -12.90 -6.63 0.52
N ASN A 220 -12.46 -5.62 -0.25
CA ASN A 220 -12.98 -4.26 -0.14
C ASN A 220 -14.42 -4.15 -0.65
N TYR A 221 -14.77 -4.90 -1.71
CA TYR A 221 -16.15 -4.97 -2.21
C TYR A 221 -17.12 -5.46 -1.13
N LEU A 222 -16.76 -6.51 -0.39
CA LEU A 222 -17.56 -7.01 0.72
C LEU A 222 -17.58 -6.04 1.91
N ALA A 223 -16.40 -5.59 2.38
CA ALA A 223 -16.28 -4.78 3.59
C ALA A 223 -16.97 -3.41 3.48
N ASN A 224 -17.09 -2.87 2.26
CA ASN A 224 -17.82 -1.64 2.00
C ASN A 224 -19.27 -1.88 1.59
N HIS A 225 -19.77 -3.11 1.70
CA HIS A 225 -21.17 -3.51 1.39
C HIS A 225 -21.59 -3.17 -0.05
N PHE A 226 -20.67 -3.08 -1.01
CA PHE A 226 -21.01 -2.76 -2.39
C PHE A 226 -21.89 -3.84 -3.04
N ASN A 227 -21.83 -5.09 -2.57
CA ASN A 227 -22.69 -6.19 -2.99
C ASN A 227 -24.19 -5.91 -2.77
N ALA A 228 -24.54 -5.06 -1.82
CA ALA A 228 -25.93 -4.67 -1.55
C ALA A 228 -26.51 -3.76 -2.66
N VAL A 229 -25.68 -3.00 -3.37
CA VAL A 229 -26.11 -2.03 -4.41
C VAL A 229 -25.65 -2.41 -5.81
N ALA A 230 -24.63 -3.26 -5.94
CA ALA A 230 -24.09 -3.78 -7.20
C ALA A 230 -23.72 -5.25 -7.05
N PRO A 231 -24.70 -6.18 -7.14
CA PRO A 231 -24.53 -7.59 -6.74
C PRO A 231 -23.76 -8.45 -7.75
N TYR A 232 -23.31 -7.89 -8.87
CA TYR A 232 -22.59 -8.65 -9.91
C TYR A 232 -21.12 -8.30 -9.88
N MET A 233 -20.24 -9.30 -9.72
CA MET A 233 -18.80 -9.12 -9.85
C MET A 233 -18.24 -10.07 -10.90
N ILE A 234 -17.35 -9.56 -11.76
CA ILE A 234 -16.66 -10.36 -12.77
C ILE A 234 -15.15 -10.38 -12.45
N PHE A 235 -14.59 -11.60 -12.33
CA PHE A 235 -13.19 -11.84 -11.98
C PHE A 235 -12.27 -11.69 -13.19
N ASP A 236 -12.17 -10.46 -13.72
CA ASP A 236 -11.31 -10.13 -14.84
C ASP A 236 -9.85 -9.88 -14.44
N GLY A 237 -9.59 -9.55 -13.16
CA GLY A 237 -8.24 -9.41 -12.60
C GLY A 237 -7.38 -8.38 -13.33
N HIS A 238 -7.97 -7.29 -13.79
CA HIS A 238 -7.30 -6.31 -14.65
C HIS A 238 -6.09 -5.65 -14.01
N THR A 239 -6.04 -5.51 -12.68
CA THR A 239 -4.94 -4.88 -11.96
C THR A 239 -4.77 -5.55 -10.60
N LEU A 240 -3.54 -5.64 -10.08
CA LEU A 240 -3.32 -6.02 -8.69
C LEU A 240 -3.57 -4.81 -7.79
N GLY A 241 -4.26 -5.00 -6.68
CA GLY A 241 -4.48 -3.99 -5.67
C GLY A 241 -3.22 -3.74 -4.84
N ILE A 242 -2.32 -2.91 -5.37
CA ILE A 242 -1.03 -2.61 -4.73
C ILE A 242 -1.22 -1.42 -3.80
N MET A 243 -0.76 -1.59 -2.57
CA MET A 243 -0.79 -0.59 -1.51
C MET A 243 0.61 -0.04 -1.28
N ILE A 244 0.69 1.26 -0.99
CA ILE A 244 1.89 1.94 -0.52
C ILE A 244 1.56 2.59 0.82
N THR A 245 2.30 2.22 1.86
CA THR A 245 2.32 2.98 3.11
C THR A 245 3.45 3.98 3.02
N ALA A 246 3.12 5.26 3.18
CA ALA A 246 4.05 6.38 3.06
C ALA A 246 4.06 7.24 4.32
N ILE A 247 5.18 7.88 4.59
CA ILE A 247 5.37 8.82 5.70
C ILE A 247 5.68 10.22 5.15
N THR A 248 5.18 11.27 5.82
CA THR A 248 5.56 12.63 5.44
C THR A 248 7.06 12.84 5.67
N LYS A 249 7.71 13.56 4.74
CA LYS A 249 9.14 13.88 4.84
C LYS A 249 9.48 14.60 6.15
N GLU A 250 8.63 15.54 6.56
CA GLU A 250 8.81 16.28 7.81
C GLU A 250 8.85 15.35 9.01
N CYS A 251 7.91 14.40 9.09
CA CYS A 251 7.90 13.40 10.15
C CYS A 251 9.14 12.50 10.05
N TRP A 252 9.45 11.96 8.87
CA TRP A 252 10.62 11.09 8.66
C TRP A 252 11.93 11.74 9.11
N ASP A 253 12.16 13.00 8.72
CA ASP A 253 13.38 13.76 9.07
C ASP A 253 13.46 14.11 10.56
N SER A 254 12.33 14.15 11.27
CA SER A 254 12.28 14.37 12.71
C SER A 254 12.64 13.14 13.54
N LEU A 255 12.61 11.96 12.94
CA LEU A 255 12.89 10.69 13.60
C LEU A 255 14.39 10.41 13.66
N THR A 256 14.83 9.84 14.77
CA THR A 256 16.18 9.28 14.86
C THR A 256 16.34 8.06 13.94
N GLU A 257 17.56 7.75 13.53
CA GLU A 257 17.87 6.56 12.71
C GLU A 257 17.31 5.27 13.34
N LYS A 258 17.39 5.14 14.66
CA LYS A 258 16.81 4.00 15.38
C LYS A 258 15.29 3.92 15.19
N GLN A 259 14.58 5.06 15.29
CA GLN A 259 13.13 5.11 15.07
C GLN A 259 12.77 4.83 13.62
N GLN A 260 13.51 5.37 12.67
CA GLN A 260 13.35 5.07 11.23
C GLN A 260 13.51 3.57 10.95
N ASN A 261 14.53 2.94 11.53
CA ASN A 261 14.77 1.50 11.39
C ASN A 261 13.62 0.66 11.98
N ILE A 262 13.02 1.09 13.10
CA ILE A 262 11.83 0.44 13.67
C ILE A 262 10.68 0.48 12.68
N LEU A 263 10.40 1.62 12.04
CA LEU A 263 9.33 1.73 11.05
C LEU A 263 9.60 0.86 9.81
N ILE A 264 10.84 0.79 9.34
CA ILE A 264 11.24 -0.06 8.22
C ILE A 264 11.02 -1.55 8.56
N GLU A 265 11.48 -2.00 9.72
CA GLU A 265 11.33 -3.41 10.12
C GLU A 265 9.84 -3.77 10.38
N ALA A 266 9.07 -2.87 10.97
CA ALA A 266 7.65 -3.05 11.14
C ALA A 266 6.92 -3.08 9.77
N GLY A 267 7.37 -2.28 8.81
CA GLY A 267 6.86 -2.28 7.44
C GLY A 267 7.09 -3.61 6.72
N LYS A 268 8.27 -4.21 6.87
CA LYS A 268 8.54 -5.55 6.32
C LYS A 268 7.61 -6.61 6.90
N TYR A 269 7.36 -6.54 8.21
CA TYR A 269 6.40 -7.42 8.87
C TYR A 269 4.98 -7.24 8.33
N ALA A 270 4.52 -5.99 8.20
CA ALA A 270 3.19 -5.67 7.68
C ALA A 270 3.02 -6.08 6.20
N SER A 271 4.04 -5.89 5.37
CA SER A 271 4.11 -6.38 3.99
C SER A 271 3.85 -7.89 3.91
N GLU A 272 4.62 -8.67 4.68
CA GLU A 272 4.49 -10.13 4.68
C GLU A 272 3.16 -10.58 5.31
N PHE A 273 2.62 -9.82 6.26
CA PHE A 273 1.29 -10.05 6.83
C PHE A 273 0.21 -9.88 5.77
N SER A 274 0.21 -8.79 4.99
CA SER A 274 -0.78 -8.55 3.93
C SER A 274 -0.69 -9.63 2.85
N ARG A 275 0.52 -10.06 2.47
CA ARG A 275 0.75 -11.15 1.52
C ARG A 275 0.06 -12.45 1.96
N LYS A 276 0.26 -12.86 3.22
CA LYS A 276 -0.35 -14.09 3.76
C LYS A 276 -1.86 -13.95 3.87
N LEU A 277 -2.32 -12.81 4.36
CA LEU A 277 -3.75 -12.56 4.53
C LEU A 277 -4.48 -12.60 3.19
N SER A 278 -3.97 -11.93 2.17
CA SER A 278 -4.54 -11.90 0.82
C SER A 278 -4.63 -13.29 0.17
N GLN A 279 -3.71 -14.20 0.51
CA GLN A 279 -3.76 -15.59 0.03
C GLN A 279 -4.90 -16.42 0.65
N THR A 280 -5.30 -16.09 1.89
CA THR A 280 -6.25 -16.89 2.67
C THR A 280 -7.67 -16.33 2.68
N GLU A 281 -7.83 -15.02 2.54
CA GLU A 281 -9.13 -14.35 2.68
C GLU A 281 -10.00 -14.44 1.42
N GLU A 282 -9.41 -14.58 0.23
CA GLU A 282 -10.16 -14.51 -1.03
C GLU A 282 -11.27 -15.55 -1.11
N ASP A 283 -10.99 -16.83 -0.79
CA ASP A 283 -11.98 -17.91 -0.86
C ASP A 283 -13.07 -17.77 0.19
N LYS A 284 -12.70 -17.30 1.39
CA LYS A 284 -13.66 -17.03 2.47
C LYS A 284 -14.62 -15.91 2.09
N VAL A 285 -14.10 -14.82 1.52
CA VAL A 285 -14.91 -13.68 1.05
C VAL A 285 -15.82 -14.10 -0.10
N LYS A 286 -15.33 -14.89 -1.07
CA LYS A 286 -16.17 -15.47 -2.14
C LYS A 286 -17.35 -16.25 -1.59
N ALA A 287 -17.09 -17.14 -0.63
CA ALA A 287 -18.15 -17.94 0.00
C ALA A 287 -19.19 -17.07 0.70
N GLN A 288 -18.76 -16.03 1.41
CA GLN A 288 -19.66 -15.09 2.08
C GLN A 288 -20.51 -14.30 1.07
N LEU A 289 -19.91 -13.74 0.02
CA LEU A 289 -20.63 -13.00 -1.02
C LEU A 289 -21.69 -13.84 -1.70
N LEU A 290 -21.40 -15.12 -2.00
CA LEU A 290 -22.37 -16.06 -2.56
C LEU A 290 -23.53 -16.30 -1.58
N ALA A 291 -23.24 -16.46 -0.29
CA ALA A 291 -24.26 -16.61 0.75
C ALA A 291 -25.14 -15.37 0.90
N GLU A 292 -24.60 -14.17 0.66
CA GLU A 292 -25.32 -12.89 0.66
C GLU A 292 -26.04 -12.60 -0.69
N GLY A 293 -26.00 -13.52 -1.66
CA GLY A 293 -26.73 -13.44 -2.92
C GLY A 293 -26.01 -12.70 -4.05
N ALA A 294 -24.73 -12.38 -3.91
CA ALA A 294 -23.94 -11.84 -5.00
C ALA A 294 -23.74 -12.87 -6.12
N THR A 295 -23.65 -12.40 -7.34
CA THR A 295 -23.33 -13.23 -8.53
C THR A 295 -21.87 -13.00 -8.90
N LEU A 296 -21.07 -14.04 -8.79
CA LEU A 296 -19.64 -14.04 -9.14
C LEU A 296 -19.44 -14.72 -10.49
N THR A 297 -18.84 -14.03 -11.45
CA THR A 297 -18.58 -14.51 -12.81
C THR A 297 -17.09 -14.69 -13.01
N ASN A 298 -16.63 -15.92 -13.30
CA ASN A 298 -15.24 -16.17 -13.65
C ASN A 298 -14.94 -15.78 -15.09
N VAL A 299 -13.72 -15.33 -15.35
CA VAL A 299 -13.17 -15.11 -16.68
C VAL A 299 -12.09 -16.17 -16.92
N ASP A 300 -12.39 -17.15 -17.76
CA ASP A 300 -11.47 -18.25 -18.07
C ASP A 300 -10.37 -17.81 -19.06
N ASP A 301 -10.69 -16.85 -19.95
CA ASP A 301 -9.74 -16.27 -20.92
C ASP A 301 -9.73 -14.74 -20.80
N VAL A 302 -8.63 -14.20 -20.28
CA VAL A 302 -8.43 -12.75 -20.15
C VAL A 302 -7.94 -12.08 -21.44
N THR A 303 -7.67 -12.84 -22.51
CA THR A 303 -7.14 -12.31 -23.77
C THR A 303 -8.02 -11.20 -24.39
N PRO A 304 -9.37 -11.31 -24.43
CA PRO A 304 -10.22 -10.23 -24.92
C PRO A 304 -10.08 -8.94 -24.09
N TRP A 305 -9.90 -9.06 -22.78
CA TRP A 305 -9.71 -7.95 -21.85
C TRP A 305 -8.36 -7.27 -22.04
N GLN A 306 -7.29 -8.06 -22.19
CA GLN A 306 -5.95 -7.56 -22.49
C GLN A 306 -5.92 -6.83 -23.83
N LYS A 307 -6.62 -7.35 -24.86
CA LYS A 307 -6.76 -6.65 -26.15
C LYS A 307 -7.51 -5.32 -26.01
N ALA A 308 -8.56 -5.29 -25.21
CA ALA A 308 -9.29 -4.05 -24.95
C ALA A 308 -8.37 -2.99 -24.27
N CYS A 309 -7.44 -3.41 -23.44
CA CYS A 309 -6.48 -2.56 -22.73
C CYS A 309 -5.17 -2.32 -23.51
N ALA A 310 -5.00 -2.85 -24.74
CA ALA A 310 -3.71 -2.81 -25.46
C ALA A 310 -3.13 -1.40 -25.59
N SER A 311 -3.96 -0.40 -25.89
CA SER A 311 -3.51 0.98 -26.05
C SER A 311 -2.96 1.57 -24.76
N VAL A 312 -3.64 1.38 -23.63
CA VAL A 312 -3.18 1.91 -22.33
C VAL A 312 -1.95 1.17 -21.82
N ILE A 313 -1.84 -0.13 -22.10
CA ILE A 313 -0.64 -0.91 -21.77
C ILE A 313 0.57 -0.39 -22.56
N GLU A 314 0.42 -0.19 -23.87
CA GLU A 314 1.48 0.32 -24.74
C GLU A 314 1.90 1.74 -24.34
N GLU A 315 0.93 2.62 -24.08
CA GLU A 315 1.21 3.99 -23.70
C GLU A 315 1.88 4.09 -22.32
N GLY A 316 1.40 3.36 -21.33
CA GLY A 316 2.01 3.33 -20.00
C GLY A 316 3.43 2.77 -20.03
N ALA A 317 3.70 1.75 -20.84
CA ALA A 317 5.04 1.19 -21.01
C ALA A 317 6.05 2.15 -21.66
N LYS A 318 5.58 3.17 -22.42
CA LYS A 318 6.46 4.17 -23.09
C LYS A 318 7.03 5.20 -22.11
N ALA A 319 6.45 5.39 -20.93
CA ALA A 319 6.94 6.38 -19.96
C ALA A 319 8.36 6.03 -19.49
N ASP A 320 8.62 4.75 -19.16
CA ASP A 320 9.96 4.19 -18.95
C ASP A 320 9.99 2.71 -19.41
N PRO A 321 10.34 2.46 -20.68
CA PRO A 321 10.32 1.10 -21.23
C PRO A 321 11.29 0.14 -20.53
N LEU A 322 12.42 0.65 -20.01
CA LEU A 322 13.41 -0.17 -19.32
C LEU A 322 12.90 -0.62 -17.95
N LEU A 323 12.33 0.29 -17.18
CA LEU A 323 11.72 0.00 -15.90
C LEU A 323 10.53 -0.97 -16.07
N TYR A 324 9.63 -0.69 -17.03
CA TYR A 324 8.50 -1.56 -17.28
C TYR A 324 8.93 -2.97 -17.66
N GLN A 325 9.93 -3.11 -18.54
CA GLN A 325 10.50 -4.41 -18.89
C GLN A 325 11.16 -5.09 -17.68
N ALA A 326 11.83 -4.34 -16.82
CA ALA A 326 12.39 -4.89 -15.57
C ALA A 326 11.28 -5.45 -14.66
N ILE A 327 10.17 -4.72 -14.49
CA ILE A 327 9.00 -5.20 -13.74
C ILE A 327 8.49 -6.51 -14.34
N LEU A 328 8.27 -6.57 -15.65
CA LEU A 328 7.77 -7.77 -16.34
C LEU A 328 8.72 -8.98 -16.20
N ASN A 329 10.02 -8.75 -16.14
CA ASN A 329 11.01 -9.84 -16.01
C ASN A 329 10.94 -10.56 -14.65
N TYR A 330 10.42 -9.93 -13.61
CA TYR A 330 10.17 -10.59 -12.32
C TYR A 330 9.13 -11.71 -12.41
N ALA A 331 8.34 -11.79 -13.48
CA ALA A 331 7.44 -12.91 -13.73
C ALA A 331 8.18 -14.26 -13.93
N LYS A 332 9.39 -14.21 -14.47
CA LYS A 332 10.18 -15.38 -14.93
C LYS A 332 11.26 -15.84 -13.95
N SER A 333 11.52 -15.08 -12.89
CA SER A 333 12.64 -15.35 -11.97
C SER A 333 12.19 -16.29 -10.86
N ASP A 334 12.82 -17.48 -10.77
CA ASP A 334 12.64 -18.41 -9.65
C ASP A 334 13.48 -18.02 -8.41
N THR A 335 14.36 -17.02 -8.54
CA THR A 335 15.21 -16.55 -7.45
C THR A 335 14.80 -15.15 -7.01
N GLN A 336 14.50 -14.98 -5.72
CA GLN A 336 14.46 -13.65 -5.13
C GLN A 336 15.85 -13.01 -5.24
N PRO A 337 16.00 -11.85 -5.88
CA PRO A 337 17.27 -11.15 -5.83
C PRO A 337 17.58 -10.81 -4.37
N PRO A 338 18.81 -11.03 -3.90
CA PRO A 338 19.17 -10.65 -2.54
C PRO A 338 19.03 -9.12 -2.41
N ARG A 339 18.22 -8.65 -1.47
CA ARG A 339 18.21 -7.23 -1.10
C ARG A 339 19.62 -6.82 -0.71
N LYS A 340 20.18 -5.83 -1.36
CA LYS A 340 21.41 -5.20 -0.89
C LYS A 340 21.14 -4.68 0.52
N LYS A 341 21.99 -5.06 1.48
CA LYS A 341 21.94 -4.47 2.82
C LYS A 341 22.02 -2.96 2.66
N ALA A 342 21.10 -2.23 3.29
CA ALA A 342 21.13 -0.78 3.30
C ALA A 342 22.55 -0.33 3.67
N VAL A 343 23.21 0.35 2.74
CA VAL A 343 24.50 0.98 3.02
C VAL A 343 24.17 2.18 3.87
N SER A 344 24.46 2.11 5.17
CA SER A 344 24.46 3.27 6.06
C SER A 344 25.45 4.29 5.49
N LYS A 345 24.96 5.39 4.99
CA LYS A 345 25.72 6.63 4.82
C LYS A 345 25.10 7.71 5.65
#